data_91e7fb93882a6ed23e828e51d60bce28
#
_entry.id   91e7fb93882a6ed23e828e51d60bce28
#
_cell.length_a   1.000
_cell.length_b   1.000
_cell.length_c   1.000
_cell.angle_alpha   90.00
_cell.angle_beta   90.00
_cell.angle_gamma   90.00
#
_symmetry.space_group_name_H-M   'P 1'
#
loop_
_entity.id
_entity.type
_entity.pdbx_description
1 polymer ?
#
loop_
_entity_poly.entity_id
_entity_poly.type
_entity_poly.pdbx_seq_one_letter_code
_entity_poly.pdbx_strand_id
1 'polypeptide(L)'
;MSLLFKEPALHTPRRGDGAAGAHDDAITRAIRYLAEHWDAPPSLDELAQEVAGMSPAHFQRRFKARVGISPKRFCQQLTLTRAKRLLARRVSLLDAALDAGLSGPSRLHDLFVAAEAMTPGEYKAQGRSLVIRWGVHESPIGPAVLATTERGLCWLGFGDERDGVASLERDWSEATLVRDPSATAPIARRIFDRTAEAASPLPVLMRGTNFQLQVWRALLRIPHGAIATYGDVAKAIDPSGSGRNVRAVGMACGANRVAWVIPCHRVIQSTGALCGYAGGLDRKRALLALEAPDTAD
;
A
#
# COMPACT_ATOMS: atom_id res chain seq x y z
N MET A 1 -2.47 13.20 20.37
CA MET A 1 -3.92 13.27 20.12
C MET A 1 -4.32 11.99 19.39
N SER A 2 -5.08 11.14 20.06
CA SER A 2 -5.35 9.75 19.72
C SER A 2 -6.31 9.67 18.54
N LEU A 3 -5.88 9.14 17.39
CA LEU A 3 -6.79 8.72 16.32
C LEU A 3 -7.26 7.31 16.65
N LEU A 4 -8.41 7.25 17.30
CA LEU A 4 -9.23 6.07 17.48
C LEU A 4 -9.58 5.47 16.12
N PHE A 5 -9.06 4.27 15.84
CA PHE A 5 -9.65 3.40 14.85
C PHE A 5 -11.08 3.06 15.35
N LYS A 6 -12.08 3.63 14.67
CA LYS A 6 -13.46 3.14 14.80
C LYS A 6 -13.46 1.67 14.36
N GLU A 7 -13.76 0.80 15.29
CA GLU A 7 -14.14 -0.58 14.98
C GLU A 7 -15.28 -0.56 13.96
N PRO A 8 -15.23 -1.39 12.91
CA PRO A 8 -16.37 -1.53 12.02
C PRO A 8 -17.55 -2.08 12.83
N ALA A 9 -18.62 -1.31 12.91
CA ALA A 9 -19.86 -1.72 13.53
C ALA A 9 -20.31 -3.07 12.94
N LEU A 10 -20.38 -4.08 13.79
CA LEU A 10 -20.95 -5.39 13.48
C LEU A 10 -22.43 -5.18 13.12
N HIS A 11 -22.72 -5.30 11.84
CA HIS A 11 -24.08 -5.30 11.34
C HIS A 11 -24.78 -6.58 11.84
N THR A 12 -25.74 -6.44 12.72
CA THR A 12 -26.59 -7.55 13.16
C THR A 12 -27.44 -8.03 11.98
N PRO A 13 -27.34 -9.29 11.56
CA PRO A 13 -28.13 -9.80 10.44
C PRO A 13 -29.61 -9.93 10.88
N ARG A 14 -30.52 -9.43 10.03
CA ARG A 14 -31.96 -9.73 10.14
C ARG A 14 -32.17 -11.22 9.90
N ARG A 15 -33.00 -11.85 10.77
CA ARG A 15 -33.43 -13.25 10.64
C ARG A 15 -34.16 -13.44 9.31
N GLY A 16 -33.62 -14.36 8.47
CA GLY A 16 -34.30 -14.86 7.29
C GLY A 16 -33.32 -15.27 6.20
N ASP A 17 -32.60 -16.39 6.39
CA ASP A 17 -32.11 -17.29 5.33
C ASP A 17 -31.36 -18.45 5.97
N GLY A 18 -32.02 -19.57 6.09
CA GLY A 18 -31.64 -20.66 7.01
C GLY A 18 -30.43 -21.55 6.61
N ALA A 19 -29.77 -21.34 5.49
CA ALA A 19 -28.56 -22.12 5.15
C ALA A 19 -27.34 -21.23 4.90
N ALA A 20 -27.49 -20.06 4.32
CA ALA A 20 -26.40 -19.09 4.11
C ALA A 20 -25.94 -18.46 5.45
N GLY A 21 -26.85 -18.25 6.40
CA GLY A 21 -26.56 -17.65 7.69
C GLY A 21 -25.69 -18.51 8.62
N ALA A 22 -25.88 -19.83 8.65
CA ALA A 22 -25.10 -20.73 9.50
C ALA A 22 -23.62 -20.83 9.07
N HIS A 23 -23.35 -20.72 7.77
CA HIS A 23 -21.99 -20.78 7.25
C HIS A 23 -21.24 -19.44 7.34
N ASP A 24 -21.95 -18.32 7.31
CA ASP A 24 -21.36 -16.98 7.52
C ASP A 24 -20.94 -16.83 8.99
N ASP A 25 -21.70 -17.44 9.91
CA ASP A 25 -21.37 -17.53 11.32
C ASP A 25 -20.10 -18.39 11.56
N ALA A 26 -19.90 -19.48 10.83
CA ALA A 26 -18.70 -20.32 10.93
C ALA A 26 -17.40 -19.60 10.55
N ILE A 27 -17.41 -18.80 9.47
CA ILE A 27 -16.23 -17.98 9.09
C ILE A 27 -15.99 -16.87 10.12
N THR A 28 -17.04 -16.26 10.64
CA THR A 28 -16.92 -15.24 11.68
C THR A 28 -16.36 -15.83 12.98
N ARG A 29 -16.78 -17.05 13.38
CA ARG A 29 -16.18 -17.78 14.51
C ARG A 29 -14.70 -18.05 14.28
N ALA A 30 -14.32 -18.52 13.08
CA ALA A 30 -12.93 -18.77 12.73
C ALA A 30 -12.06 -17.53 12.78
N ILE A 31 -12.56 -16.37 12.30
CA ILE A 31 -11.85 -15.08 12.37
C ILE A 31 -11.61 -14.70 13.84
N ARG A 32 -12.65 -14.82 14.69
CA ARG A 32 -12.54 -14.50 16.12
C ARG A 32 -11.55 -15.45 16.80
N TYR A 33 -11.65 -16.74 16.54
CA TYR A 33 -10.74 -17.75 17.09
C TYR A 33 -9.27 -17.44 16.72
N LEU A 34 -8.99 -17.11 15.44
CA LEU A 34 -7.65 -16.72 15.00
C LEU A 34 -7.16 -15.42 15.65
N ALA A 35 -8.06 -14.47 15.92
CA ALA A 35 -7.70 -13.23 16.60
C ALA A 35 -7.38 -13.45 18.09
N GLU A 36 -8.00 -14.44 18.73
CA GLU A 36 -7.77 -14.82 20.12
C GLU A 36 -6.53 -15.73 20.29
N HIS A 37 -6.24 -16.60 19.31
CA HIS A 37 -5.14 -17.58 19.33
C HIS A 37 -4.01 -17.20 18.34
N TRP A 38 -3.71 -15.92 18.25
CA TRP A 38 -2.74 -15.37 17.31
C TRP A 38 -1.28 -15.83 17.56
N ASP A 39 -0.93 -16.20 18.80
CA ASP A 39 0.41 -16.63 19.27
C ASP A 39 0.65 -18.11 19.01
N ALA A 40 -0.38 -18.91 18.97
CA ALA A 40 -0.37 -20.32 18.64
C ALA A 40 -1.50 -20.66 17.67
N PRO A 41 -1.41 -20.16 16.42
CA PRO A 41 -2.50 -20.34 15.47
C PRO A 41 -2.69 -21.83 15.14
N PRO A 42 -3.96 -22.32 15.14
CA PRO A 42 -4.26 -23.71 14.84
C PRO A 42 -3.86 -24.05 13.40
N SER A 43 -3.69 -25.32 13.14
CA SER A 43 -3.57 -25.85 11.78
C SER A 43 -4.84 -25.55 10.97
N LEU A 44 -4.72 -25.67 9.63
CA LEU A 44 -5.90 -25.51 8.76
C LEU A 44 -6.98 -26.56 9.07
N ASP A 45 -6.55 -27.76 9.40
CA ASP A 45 -7.45 -28.89 9.67
C ASP A 45 -8.21 -28.68 10.98
N GLU A 46 -7.55 -28.31 12.07
CA GLU A 46 -8.18 -27.94 13.35
C GLU A 46 -9.15 -26.78 13.16
N LEU A 47 -8.73 -25.70 12.50
CA LEU A 47 -9.60 -24.54 12.29
C LEU A 47 -10.84 -24.89 11.46
N ALA A 48 -10.68 -25.74 10.43
CA ALA A 48 -11.77 -26.13 9.57
C ALA A 48 -12.73 -27.11 10.26
N GLN A 49 -12.21 -28.14 10.93
CA GLN A 49 -13.02 -29.20 11.51
C GLN A 49 -13.62 -28.79 12.85
N GLU A 50 -12.80 -28.28 13.79
CA GLU A 50 -13.21 -28.01 15.16
C GLU A 50 -13.94 -26.68 15.32
N VAL A 51 -13.49 -25.64 14.61
CA VAL A 51 -14.07 -24.29 14.75
C VAL A 51 -15.16 -24.04 13.72
N ALA A 52 -14.95 -24.43 12.48
CA ALA A 52 -15.87 -24.12 11.38
C ALA A 52 -16.84 -25.27 11.04
N GLY A 53 -16.57 -26.50 11.46
CA GLY A 53 -17.43 -27.67 11.21
C GLY A 53 -17.49 -28.06 9.72
N MET A 54 -16.40 -27.94 8.97
CA MET A 54 -16.36 -28.22 7.54
C MET A 54 -15.02 -28.80 7.10
N SER A 55 -14.96 -29.38 5.90
CA SER A 55 -13.69 -29.88 5.35
C SER A 55 -12.68 -28.75 5.09
N PRO A 56 -11.35 -28.99 5.24
CA PRO A 56 -10.32 -27.98 5.05
C PRO A 56 -10.38 -27.27 3.69
N ALA A 57 -10.62 -28.03 2.61
CA ALA A 57 -10.74 -27.47 1.27
C ALA A 57 -11.98 -26.54 1.11
N HIS A 58 -13.11 -26.93 1.72
CA HIS A 58 -14.33 -26.13 1.72
C HIS A 58 -14.12 -24.86 2.56
N PHE A 59 -13.57 -24.99 3.76
CA PHE A 59 -13.25 -23.88 4.64
C PHE A 59 -12.32 -22.87 3.96
N GLN A 60 -11.21 -23.32 3.37
CA GLN A 60 -10.26 -22.45 2.72
C GLN A 60 -10.90 -21.63 1.59
N ARG A 61 -11.74 -22.27 0.74
CA ARG A 61 -12.47 -21.56 -0.33
C ARG A 61 -13.43 -20.52 0.24
N ARG A 62 -14.23 -20.87 1.24
CA ARG A 62 -15.21 -19.97 1.84
C ARG A 62 -14.54 -18.83 2.61
N PHE A 63 -13.51 -19.13 3.40
CA PHE A 63 -12.73 -18.12 4.10
C PHE A 63 -12.14 -17.12 3.12
N LYS A 64 -11.47 -17.61 2.04
CA LYS A 64 -10.92 -16.74 1.00
C LYS A 64 -12.00 -15.93 0.27
N ALA A 65 -13.17 -16.52 0.03
CA ALA A 65 -14.29 -15.82 -0.60
C ALA A 65 -14.83 -14.69 0.28
N ARG A 66 -14.90 -14.89 1.61
CA ARG A 66 -15.45 -13.92 2.57
C ARG A 66 -14.42 -12.86 2.99
N VAL A 67 -13.18 -13.27 3.26
CA VAL A 67 -12.11 -12.43 3.82
C VAL A 67 -11.19 -11.85 2.73
N GLY A 68 -11.16 -12.44 1.53
CA GLY A 68 -10.31 -12.02 0.42
C GLY A 68 -8.93 -12.66 0.41
N ILE A 69 -8.45 -13.21 1.52
CA ILE A 69 -7.15 -13.86 1.67
C ILE A 69 -7.31 -15.25 2.32
N SER A 70 -6.28 -16.11 2.19
CA SER A 70 -6.30 -17.42 2.85
C SER A 70 -6.18 -17.29 4.37
N PRO A 71 -6.64 -18.31 5.17
CA PRO A 71 -6.48 -18.32 6.62
C PRO A 71 -5.03 -18.11 7.05
N LYS A 72 -4.07 -18.81 6.41
CA LYS A 72 -2.64 -18.64 6.68
C LYS A 72 -2.16 -17.19 6.49
N ARG A 73 -2.56 -16.54 5.39
CA ARG A 73 -2.23 -15.12 5.16
C ARG A 73 -2.88 -14.19 6.17
N PHE A 74 -4.09 -14.53 6.60
CA PHE A 74 -4.78 -13.77 7.65
C PHE A 74 -4.01 -13.81 8.97
N CYS A 75 -3.57 -15.01 9.42
CA CYS A 75 -2.68 -15.16 10.59
C CYS A 75 -1.40 -14.35 10.44
N GLN A 76 -0.73 -14.46 9.29
CA GLN A 76 0.49 -13.68 9.01
C GLN A 76 0.27 -12.16 9.13
N GLN A 77 -0.90 -11.65 8.72
CA GLN A 77 -1.25 -10.23 8.86
C GLN A 77 -1.49 -9.84 10.32
N LEU A 78 -2.12 -10.69 11.13
CA LEU A 78 -2.28 -10.46 12.57
C LEU A 78 -0.91 -10.37 13.27
N THR A 79 -0.04 -11.36 13.04
CA THR A 79 1.32 -11.40 13.56
C THR A 79 2.12 -10.16 13.15
N LEU A 80 2.07 -9.79 11.84
CA LEU A 80 2.75 -8.61 11.32
C LEU A 80 2.25 -7.31 11.96
N THR A 81 0.93 -7.17 12.12
CA THR A 81 0.32 -5.99 12.73
C THR A 81 0.77 -5.83 14.18
N ARG A 82 0.85 -6.92 14.93
CA ARG A 82 1.35 -6.92 16.30
C ARG A 82 2.84 -6.56 16.35
N ALA A 83 3.65 -7.23 15.54
CA ALA A 83 5.09 -6.94 15.45
C ALA A 83 5.36 -5.47 15.11
N LYS A 84 4.61 -4.88 14.18
CA LYS A 84 4.70 -3.45 13.86
C LYS A 84 4.42 -2.54 15.06
N ARG A 85 3.39 -2.86 15.85
CA ARG A 85 3.06 -2.10 17.07
C ARG A 85 4.19 -2.16 18.11
N LEU A 86 4.82 -3.33 18.28
CA LEU A 86 5.93 -3.52 19.21
C LEU A 86 7.18 -2.76 18.72
N LEU A 87 7.52 -2.88 17.44
CA LEU A 87 8.64 -2.16 16.84
C LEU A 87 8.47 -0.62 16.89
N ALA A 88 7.24 -0.12 16.71
CA ALA A 88 6.92 1.30 16.87
C ALA A 88 7.16 1.80 18.31
N ARG A 89 7.01 0.91 19.31
CA ARG A 89 7.36 1.19 20.72
C ARG A 89 8.85 1.00 21.04
N ARG A 90 9.69 0.81 20.02
CA ARG A 90 11.16 0.62 20.12
C ARG A 90 11.59 -0.63 20.88
N VAL A 91 10.73 -1.62 21.04
CA VAL A 91 11.05 -2.94 21.57
C VAL A 91 12.16 -3.59 20.75
N SER A 92 12.98 -4.45 21.33
CA SER A 92 14.04 -5.16 20.61
C SER A 92 13.47 -6.05 19.50
N LEU A 93 14.28 -6.41 18.49
CA LEU A 93 13.83 -7.33 17.43
C LEU A 93 13.53 -8.73 17.97
N LEU A 94 14.27 -9.16 18.99
CA LEU A 94 14.06 -10.45 19.64
C LEU A 94 12.73 -10.45 20.40
N ASP A 95 12.53 -9.45 21.28
CA ASP A 95 11.29 -9.35 22.07
C ASP A 95 10.07 -9.15 21.16
N ALA A 96 10.20 -8.30 20.12
CA ALA A 96 9.13 -8.10 19.14
C ALA A 96 8.78 -9.39 18.38
N ALA A 97 9.75 -10.25 18.10
CA ALA A 97 9.49 -11.55 17.49
C ALA A 97 8.76 -12.49 18.45
N LEU A 98 9.29 -12.65 19.67
CA LEU A 98 8.71 -13.54 20.70
C LEU A 98 7.31 -13.07 21.10
N ASP A 99 7.14 -11.78 21.38
CA ASP A 99 5.83 -11.18 21.74
C ASP A 99 4.83 -11.20 20.58
N ALA A 100 5.28 -11.34 19.34
CA ALA A 100 4.42 -11.57 18.18
C ALA A 100 4.13 -13.05 17.90
N GLY A 101 4.53 -13.98 18.76
CA GLY A 101 4.29 -15.41 18.62
C GLY A 101 5.21 -16.09 17.61
N LEU A 102 6.38 -15.50 17.32
CA LEU A 102 7.35 -16.07 16.39
C LEU A 102 8.51 -16.71 17.16
N SER A 103 9.13 -17.75 16.58
CA SER A 103 10.23 -18.48 17.20
C SER A 103 11.55 -17.69 17.28
N GLY A 104 11.61 -16.49 16.70
CA GLY A 104 12.79 -15.63 16.78
C GLY A 104 12.88 -14.58 15.66
N PRO A 105 13.97 -13.76 15.69
CA PRO A 105 14.17 -12.65 14.77
C PRO A 105 14.20 -13.03 13.29
N SER A 106 14.73 -14.21 12.93
CA SER A 106 14.77 -14.67 11.54
C SER A 106 13.37 -14.85 10.95
N ARG A 107 12.42 -15.39 11.74
CA ARG A 107 11.02 -15.52 11.30
C ARG A 107 10.32 -14.17 11.17
N LEU A 108 10.66 -13.23 12.06
CA LEU A 108 10.19 -11.86 11.96
C LEU A 108 10.73 -11.19 10.69
N HIS A 109 12.02 -11.38 10.39
CA HIS A 109 12.65 -10.89 9.18
C HIS A 109 11.94 -11.42 7.93
N ASP A 110 11.75 -12.74 7.81
CA ASP A 110 11.09 -13.37 6.67
C ASP A 110 9.67 -12.86 6.47
N LEU A 111 8.92 -12.68 7.57
CA LEU A 111 7.56 -12.15 7.54
C LEU A 111 7.52 -10.71 7.01
N PHE A 112 8.45 -9.84 7.49
CA PHE A 112 8.53 -8.45 7.05
C PHE A 112 8.96 -8.35 5.59
N VAL A 113 9.99 -9.05 5.17
CA VAL A 113 10.45 -9.05 3.78
C VAL A 113 9.36 -9.58 2.84
N ALA A 114 8.64 -10.63 3.25
CA ALA A 114 7.56 -11.20 2.45
C ALA A 114 6.32 -10.30 2.34
N ALA A 115 6.00 -9.52 3.36
CA ALA A 115 4.78 -8.70 3.41
C ALA A 115 5.02 -7.22 3.08
N GLU A 116 6.13 -6.65 3.57
CA GLU A 116 6.43 -5.21 3.53
C GLU A 116 7.55 -4.83 2.56
N ALA A 117 8.24 -5.82 1.96
CA ALA A 117 9.42 -5.62 1.11
C ALA A 117 10.56 -4.81 1.80
N MET A 118 10.62 -4.88 3.11
CA MET A 118 11.66 -4.28 3.96
C MET A 118 11.94 -5.17 5.16
N THR A 119 13.07 -4.96 5.80
CA THR A 119 13.41 -5.67 7.03
C THR A 119 12.73 -5.05 8.25
N PRO A 120 12.55 -5.81 9.36
CA PRO A 120 12.08 -5.24 10.63
C PRO A 120 12.96 -4.09 11.14
N GLY A 121 14.27 -4.17 10.89
CA GLY A 121 15.24 -3.12 11.23
C GLY A 121 14.99 -1.83 10.47
N GLU A 122 14.79 -1.91 9.14
CA GLU A 122 14.43 -0.76 8.30
C GLU A 122 13.08 -0.17 8.68
N TYR A 123 12.09 -1.02 9.00
CA TYR A 123 10.80 -0.57 9.51
C TYR A 123 10.94 0.19 10.83
N LYS A 124 11.70 -0.37 11.79
CA LYS A 124 11.96 0.25 13.09
C LYS A 124 12.76 1.55 12.97
N ALA A 125 13.70 1.61 12.02
CA ALA A 125 14.52 2.78 11.78
C ALA A 125 13.75 3.97 11.19
N GLN A 126 12.63 3.72 10.48
CA GLN A 126 11.77 4.75 9.88
C GLN A 126 12.55 5.88 9.16
N GLY A 127 13.69 5.53 8.55
CA GLY A 127 14.56 6.50 7.88
C GLY A 127 15.62 7.16 8.76
N ARG A 128 15.84 6.69 10.02
CA ARG A 128 16.76 7.30 11.01
C ARG A 128 18.16 7.64 10.47
N SER A 129 18.66 6.88 9.52
CA SER A 129 19.98 7.11 8.91
C SER A 129 19.93 7.81 7.55
N LEU A 130 18.72 8.17 7.09
CA LEU A 130 18.56 8.81 5.80
C LEU A 130 18.58 10.34 5.95
N VAL A 131 19.39 10.97 5.09
CA VAL A 131 19.30 12.39 4.81
C VAL A 131 18.42 12.57 3.58
N ILE A 132 17.28 13.22 3.74
CA ILE A 132 16.35 13.51 2.66
C ILE A 132 16.45 14.99 2.32
N ARG A 133 16.91 15.30 1.10
CA ARG A 133 16.96 16.65 0.58
C ARG A 133 15.67 16.96 -0.14
N TRP A 134 15.04 18.09 0.17
CA TRP A 134 13.77 18.46 -0.43
C TRP A 134 13.76 19.91 -0.94
N GLY A 135 12.88 20.19 -1.89
CA GLY A 135 12.67 21.51 -2.44
C GLY A 135 11.31 21.64 -3.10
N VAL A 136 10.88 22.90 -3.28
CA VAL A 136 9.66 23.26 -4.02
C VAL A 136 10.04 23.68 -5.41
N HIS A 137 9.30 23.22 -6.39
CA HIS A 137 9.50 23.54 -7.80
C HIS A 137 8.18 23.79 -8.49
N GLU A 138 8.17 24.69 -9.46
CA GLU A 138 7.03 24.90 -10.33
C GLU A 138 6.83 23.68 -11.24
N SER A 139 5.57 23.32 -11.45
CA SER A 139 5.15 22.28 -12.39
C SER A 139 4.00 22.76 -13.25
N PRO A 140 3.69 22.10 -14.36
CA PRO A 140 2.54 22.46 -15.22
C PRO A 140 1.17 22.47 -14.51
N ILE A 141 1.06 21.90 -13.31
CA ILE A 141 -0.18 21.84 -12.50
C ILE A 141 -0.04 22.52 -11.15
N GLY A 142 0.90 23.45 -11.03
CA GLY A 142 1.17 24.24 -9.83
C GLY A 142 2.38 23.73 -9.03
N PRO A 143 2.63 24.31 -7.84
CA PRO A 143 3.79 23.98 -7.04
C PRO A 143 3.84 22.51 -6.65
N ALA A 144 5.06 21.95 -6.66
CA ALA A 144 5.34 20.57 -6.29
C ALA A 144 6.49 20.52 -5.30
N VAL A 145 6.33 19.75 -4.23
CA VAL A 145 7.42 19.40 -3.31
C VAL A 145 8.06 18.10 -3.82
N LEU A 146 9.37 18.11 -3.99
CA LEU A 146 10.17 16.94 -4.33
C LEU A 146 11.13 16.62 -3.21
N ALA A 147 11.34 15.34 -2.92
CA ALA A 147 12.35 14.91 -1.96
C ALA A 147 13.16 13.73 -2.51
N THR A 148 14.47 13.78 -2.29
CA THR A 148 15.43 12.79 -2.79
C THR A 148 16.39 12.33 -1.70
N THR A 149 16.89 11.12 -1.84
CA THR A 149 17.99 10.53 -1.08
C THR A 149 19.13 10.21 -2.05
N GLU A 150 20.26 9.72 -1.54
CA GLU A 150 21.32 9.14 -2.37
C GLU A 150 20.83 7.98 -3.27
N ARG A 151 19.72 7.33 -2.89
CA ARG A 151 19.12 6.19 -3.60
C ARG A 151 18.10 6.63 -4.66
N GLY A 152 17.76 7.92 -4.75
CA GLY A 152 16.85 8.49 -5.73
C GLY A 152 15.64 9.22 -5.13
N LEU A 153 14.72 9.60 -5.99
CA LEU A 153 13.48 10.30 -5.64
C LEU A 153 12.64 9.43 -4.70
N CYS A 154 12.30 9.94 -3.52
CA CYS A 154 11.54 9.21 -2.51
C CYS A 154 10.17 9.83 -2.20
N TRP A 155 9.92 11.07 -2.65
CA TRP A 155 8.67 11.76 -2.48
C TRP A 155 8.43 12.80 -3.58
N LEU A 156 7.22 12.87 -4.09
CA LEU A 156 6.73 13.92 -4.96
C LEU A 156 5.24 14.11 -4.73
N GLY A 157 4.85 15.30 -4.34
CA GLY A 157 3.44 15.68 -4.17
C GLY A 157 3.19 17.10 -4.63
N PHE A 158 1.96 17.35 -5.09
CA PHE A 158 1.51 18.66 -5.56
C PHE A 158 0.76 19.41 -4.46
N GLY A 159 0.96 20.70 -4.38
CA GLY A 159 0.32 21.59 -3.41
C GLY A 159 1.33 22.57 -2.82
N ASP A 160 0.90 23.27 -1.80
CA ASP A 160 1.76 24.22 -1.11
C ASP A 160 2.89 23.55 -0.32
N GLU A 161 3.94 24.31 -0.02
CA GLU A 161 5.12 23.84 0.70
C GLU A 161 4.75 23.25 2.06
N ARG A 162 3.85 23.93 2.80
CA ARG A 162 3.50 23.54 4.17
C ARG A 162 2.89 22.16 4.25
N ASP A 163 1.88 21.90 3.41
CA ASP A 163 1.17 20.62 3.40
C ASP A 163 2.05 19.49 2.84
N GLY A 164 2.86 19.82 1.84
CA GLY A 164 3.82 18.89 1.26
C GLY A 164 4.89 18.45 2.24
N VAL A 165 5.50 19.40 2.95
CA VAL A 165 6.52 19.12 3.97
C VAL A 165 5.93 18.35 5.15
N ALA A 166 4.76 18.76 5.65
CA ALA A 166 4.08 18.05 6.74
C ALA A 166 3.74 16.59 6.37
N SER A 167 3.46 16.33 5.10
CA SER A 167 3.24 14.96 4.60
C SER A 167 4.55 14.18 4.48
N LEU A 168 5.61 14.81 4.01
CA LEU A 168 6.95 14.23 3.97
C LEU A 168 7.46 13.85 5.37
N GLU A 169 7.29 14.74 6.36
CA GLU A 169 7.64 14.50 7.78
C GLU A 169 6.87 13.30 8.36
N ARG A 170 5.58 13.18 8.09
CA ARG A 170 4.79 12.02 8.53
C ARG A 170 5.28 10.71 7.92
N ASP A 171 5.66 10.75 6.65
CA ASP A 171 6.11 9.54 5.92
C ASP A 171 7.53 9.12 6.34
N TRP A 172 8.38 10.08 6.75
CA TRP A 172 9.79 9.87 7.06
C TRP A 172 10.17 10.47 8.42
N SER A 173 9.40 10.12 9.46
CA SER A 173 9.43 10.75 10.79
C SER A 173 10.78 10.67 11.53
N GLU A 174 11.65 9.73 11.17
CA GLU A 174 12.98 9.55 11.78
C GLU A 174 14.12 9.95 10.83
N ALA A 175 13.81 10.45 9.63
CA ALA A 175 14.83 10.93 8.69
C ALA A 175 15.23 12.37 9.01
N THR A 176 16.46 12.74 8.63
CA THR A 176 16.90 14.13 8.66
C THR A 176 16.44 14.82 7.38
N LEU A 177 15.48 15.73 7.48
CA LEU A 177 14.99 16.52 6.36
C LEU A 177 15.82 17.80 6.19
N VAL A 178 16.41 17.99 5.01
CA VAL A 178 17.22 19.16 4.68
C VAL A 178 16.57 19.88 3.49
N ARG A 179 16.22 21.16 3.68
CA ARG A 179 15.76 21.98 2.56
C ARG A 179 16.92 22.28 1.64
N ASP A 180 16.89 21.70 0.46
CA ASP A 180 17.93 21.86 -0.56
C ASP A 180 17.30 21.81 -1.97
N PRO A 181 16.69 22.92 -2.43
CA PRO A 181 16.11 22.99 -3.76
C PRO A 181 17.14 22.72 -4.89
N SER A 182 18.41 22.97 -4.66
CA SER A 182 19.46 22.75 -5.65
C SER A 182 19.67 21.26 -5.93
N ALA A 183 19.55 20.41 -4.92
CA ALA A 183 19.64 18.95 -5.07
C ALA A 183 18.43 18.37 -5.81
N THR A 184 17.26 19.00 -5.71
CA THR A 184 16.03 18.50 -6.35
C THR A 184 15.72 19.15 -7.70
N ALA A 185 16.32 20.31 -8.03
CA ALA A 185 16.08 21.03 -9.28
C ALA A 185 16.39 20.21 -10.56
N PRO A 186 17.47 19.42 -10.64
CA PRO A 186 17.72 18.57 -11.81
C PRO A 186 16.64 17.51 -12.01
N ILE A 187 16.11 16.97 -10.89
CA ILE A 187 15.04 15.97 -10.90
C ILE A 187 13.73 16.61 -11.36
N ALA A 188 13.40 17.80 -10.83
CA ALA A 188 12.21 18.56 -11.20
C ALA A 188 12.19 18.89 -12.70
N ARG A 189 13.29 19.43 -13.23
CA ARG A 189 13.44 19.68 -14.67
C ARG A 189 13.20 18.42 -15.49
N ARG A 190 13.80 17.32 -15.10
CA ARG A 190 13.66 16.05 -15.80
C ARG A 190 12.22 15.50 -15.80
N ILE A 191 11.45 15.77 -14.75
CA ILE A 191 10.06 15.30 -14.63
C ILE A 191 9.11 16.23 -15.37
N PHE A 192 9.30 17.55 -15.26
CA PHE A 192 8.33 18.55 -15.69
C PHE A 192 8.64 19.20 -17.04
N ASP A 193 9.91 19.15 -17.46
CA ASP A 193 10.32 19.68 -18.76
C ASP A 193 10.12 18.61 -19.84
N ARG A 194 9.11 18.83 -20.68
CA ARG A 194 8.76 17.94 -21.79
C ARG A 194 9.81 17.91 -22.91
N THR A 195 10.71 18.89 -22.92
CA THR A 195 11.79 18.98 -23.92
C THR A 195 13.06 18.29 -23.45
N ALA A 196 13.15 17.93 -22.16
CA ALA A 196 14.33 17.26 -21.63
C ALA A 196 14.41 15.81 -22.15
N GLU A 197 15.47 15.50 -22.88
CA GLU A 197 15.75 14.13 -23.31
C GLU A 197 15.96 13.22 -22.08
N ALA A 198 15.22 12.12 -22.03
CA ALA A 198 15.33 11.12 -20.99
C ALA A 198 16.59 10.26 -21.18
N ALA A 199 17.76 10.81 -20.89
CA ALA A 199 19.05 10.15 -21.13
C ALA A 199 19.30 8.89 -20.31
N SER A 200 18.59 8.69 -19.17
CA SER A 200 18.73 7.51 -18.31
C SER A 200 17.48 7.32 -17.43
N PRO A 201 17.21 6.11 -16.87
CA PRO A 201 16.10 5.90 -15.96
C PRO A 201 16.21 6.79 -14.71
N LEU A 202 15.10 7.38 -14.24
CA LEU A 202 15.04 8.14 -12.99
C LEU A 202 15.03 7.16 -11.80
N PRO A 203 16.05 7.17 -10.93
CA PRO A 203 16.04 6.33 -9.75
C PRO A 203 14.90 6.74 -8.79
N VAL A 204 14.09 5.78 -8.37
CA VAL A 204 12.98 6.01 -7.42
C VAL A 204 13.13 5.07 -6.24
N LEU A 205 13.20 5.63 -5.04
CA LEU A 205 13.14 4.87 -3.79
C LEU A 205 11.68 4.64 -3.41
N MET A 206 11.13 3.50 -3.79
CA MET A 206 9.77 3.11 -3.42
C MET A 206 9.76 2.41 -2.06
N ARG A 207 8.94 2.90 -1.13
CA ARG A 207 8.70 2.30 0.18
C ARG A 207 7.22 1.92 0.31
N GLY A 208 6.96 0.65 0.55
CA GLY A 208 5.59 0.14 0.69
C GLY A 208 5.56 -1.36 0.90
N THR A 209 4.35 -1.92 1.06
CA THR A 209 4.15 -3.37 1.13
C THR A 209 4.48 -4.03 -0.22
N ASN A 210 4.74 -5.33 -0.20
CA ASN A 210 4.96 -6.08 -1.44
C ASN A 210 3.80 -5.92 -2.44
N PHE A 211 2.56 -5.87 -1.95
CA PHE A 211 1.41 -5.64 -2.81
C PHE A 211 1.44 -4.24 -3.44
N GLN A 212 1.73 -3.20 -2.64
CA GLN A 212 1.86 -1.84 -3.15
C GLN A 212 2.97 -1.73 -4.20
N LEU A 213 4.14 -2.35 -3.95
CA LEU A 213 5.24 -2.37 -4.92
C LEU A 213 4.87 -3.08 -6.22
N GLN A 214 4.11 -4.19 -6.15
CA GLN A 214 3.60 -4.87 -7.34
C GLN A 214 2.64 -3.97 -8.12
N VAL A 215 1.71 -3.29 -7.43
CA VAL A 215 0.81 -2.32 -8.06
C VAL A 215 1.60 -1.19 -8.70
N TRP A 216 2.51 -0.54 -7.99
CA TRP A 216 3.28 0.59 -8.52
C TRP A 216 4.16 0.19 -9.71
N ARG A 217 4.75 -1.02 -9.70
CA ARG A 217 5.47 -1.56 -10.87
C ARG A 217 4.54 -1.80 -12.06
N ALA A 218 3.30 -2.22 -11.82
CA ALA A 218 2.30 -2.36 -12.88
C ALA A 218 1.89 -0.98 -13.44
N LEU A 219 1.72 0.03 -12.57
CA LEU A 219 1.43 1.40 -12.99
C LEU A 219 2.53 1.97 -13.91
N LEU A 220 3.80 1.74 -13.58
CA LEU A 220 4.94 2.20 -14.40
C LEU A 220 4.96 1.60 -15.82
N ARG A 221 4.19 0.55 -16.08
CA ARG A 221 4.05 -0.06 -17.43
C ARG A 221 2.93 0.57 -18.25
N ILE A 222 2.08 1.41 -17.65
CA ILE A 222 1.04 2.13 -18.40
C ILE A 222 1.72 3.24 -19.21
N PRO A 223 1.67 3.20 -20.54
CA PRO A 223 2.35 4.19 -21.37
C PRO A 223 1.83 5.62 -21.12
N HIS A 224 2.63 6.60 -21.48
CA HIS A 224 2.22 8.01 -21.54
C HIS A 224 1.02 8.15 -22.50
N GLY A 225 0.01 8.91 -22.10
CA GLY A 225 -1.22 9.08 -22.88
C GLY A 225 -2.21 7.91 -22.84
N ALA A 226 -1.84 6.77 -22.23
CA ALA A 226 -2.72 5.64 -22.06
C ALA A 226 -3.39 5.65 -20.68
N ILE A 227 -4.54 5.01 -20.59
CA ILE A 227 -5.28 4.81 -19.35
C ILE A 227 -5.51 3.31 -19.12
N ALA A 228 -5.68 2.92 -17.85
CA ALA A 228 -6.05 1.57 -17.45
C ALA A 228 -7.17 1.64 -16.40
N THR A 229 -7.96 0.59 -16.27
CA THR A 229 -8.89 0.48 -15.15
C THR A 229 -8.22 -0.14 -13.93
N TYR A 230 -8.78 0.09 -12.73
CA TYR A 230 -8.32 -0.64 -11.52
C TYR A 230 -8.40 -2.16 -11.70
N GLY A 231 -9.37 -2.64 -12.52
CA GLY A 231 -9.50 -4.05 -12.87
C GLY A 231 -8.36 -4.56 -13.75
N ASP A 232 -7.89 -3.76 -14.71
CA ASP A 232 -6.75 -4.13 -15.57
C ASP A 232 -5.47 -4.22 -14.77
N VAL A 233 -5.22 -3.27 -13.86
CA VAL A 233 -4.09 -3.32 -12.94
C VAL A 233 -4.18 -4.55 -12.02
N ALA A 234 -5.37 -4.85 -11.50
CA ALA A 234 -5.57 -6.05 -10.66
C ALA A 234 -5.26 -7.34 -11.42
N LYS A 235 -5.69 -7.45 -12.67
CA LYS A 235 -5.37 -8.60 -13.56
C LYS A 235 -3.88 -8.68 -13.89
N ALA A 236 -3.23 -7.54 -14.12
CA ALA A 236 -1.80 -7.49 -14.44
C ALA A 236 -0.91 -7.99 -13.30
N ILE A 237 -1.32 -7.83 -12.04
CA ILE A 237 -0.57 -8.30 -10.86
C ILE A 237 -0.97 -9.70 -10.41
N ASP A 238 -2.17 -10.17 -10.74
CA ASP A 238 -2.67 -11.51 -10.44
C ASP A 238 -3.51 -12.04 -11.62
N PRO A 239 -2.89 -12.58 -12.67
CA PRO A 239 -3.59 -13.09 -13.85
C PRO A 239 -4.55 -14.27 -13.53
N SER A 240 -4.27 -15.01 -12.45
CA SER A 240 -5.11 -16.13 -11.99
C SER A 240 -6.26 -15.66 -11.08
N GLY A 241 -6.22 -14.41 -10.65
CA GLY A 241 -7.19 -13.81 -9.74
C GLY A 241 -8.49 -13.44 -10.43
N SER A 242 -9.58 -13.61 -9.71
CA SER A 242 -10.95 -13.26 -10.17
C SER A 242 -11.23 -11.75 -10.21
N GLY A 243 -10.21 -10.88 -10.34
CA GLY A 243 -10.37 -9.41 -10.30
C GLY A 243 -10.78 -8.85 -8.92
N ARG A 244 -10.73 -9.67 -7.87
CA ARG A 244 -11.21 -9.31 -6.51
C ARG A 244 -10.35 -8.25 -5.80
N ASN A 245 -9.17 -7.93 -6.32
CA ASN A 245 -8.24 -6.99 -5.69
C ASN A 245 -8.42 -5.53 -6.12
N VAL A 246 -9.48 -5.19 -6.85
CA VAL A 246 -9.72 -3.83 -7.38
C VAL A 246 -9.69 -2.76 -6.29
N ARG A 247 -10.36 -3.00 -5.15
CA ARG A 247 -10.34 -2.08 -4.00
C ARG A 247 -8.95 -1.93 -3.41
N ALA A 248 -8.21 -3.04 -3.29
CA ALA A 248 -6.84 -3.01 -2.77
C ALA A 248 -5.88 -2.28 -3.72
N VAL A 249 -6.06 -2.40 -5.02
CA VAL A 249 -5.34 -1.60 -6.04
C VAL A 249 -5.64 -0.11 -5.85
N GLY A 250 -6.90 0.26 -5.64
CA GLY A 250 -7.28 1.65 -5.35
C GLY A 250 -6.59 2.19 -4.09
N MET A 251 -6.53 1.40 -3.02
CA MET A 251 -5.79 1.76 -1.80
C MET A 251 -4.29 1.91 -2.05
N ALA A 252 -3.69 1.02 -2.84
CA ALA A 252 -2.28 1.10 -3.21
C ALA A 252 -1.98 2.33 -4.09
N CYS A 253 -2.88 2.71 -5.00
CA CYS A 253 -2.79 3.96 -5.75
C CYS A 253 -2.83 5.19 -4.82
N GLY A 254 -3.72 5.19 -3.83
CA GLY A 254 -3.82 6.27 -2.83
C GLY A 254 -2.60 6.36 -1.89
N ALA A 255 -1.86 5.26 -1.72
CA ALA A 255 -0.63 5.21 -0.93
C ALA A 255 0.63 5.62 -1.72
N ASN A 256 0.51 5.98 -3.00
CA ASN A 256 1.63 6.42 -3.83
C ASN A 256 2.20 7.76 -3.31
N ARG A 257 3.49 7.78 -3.01
CA ARG A 257 4.23 8.94 -2.50
C ARG A 257 5.07 9.65 -3.57
N VAL A 258 5.09 9.11 -4.78
CA VAL A 258 5.86 9.68 -5.90
C VAL A 258 4.88 9.92 -7.05
N ALA A 259 4.00 10.91 -6.84
CA ALA A 259 2.97 11.30 -7.79
C ALA A 259 3.60 11.67 -9.16
N TRP A 260 2.85 11.57 -10.26
CA TRP A 260 3.28 11.76 -11.64
C TRP A 260 4.25 10.66 -12.11
N VAL A 261 5.41 10.48 -11.46
CA VAL A 261 6.42 9.47 -11.86
C VAL A 261 5.84 8.06 -11.76
N ILE A 262 5.15 7.74 -10.65
CA ILE A 262 4.31 6.54 -10.57
C ILE A 262 2.90 6.96 -10.98
N PRO A 263 2.44 6.61 -12.19
CA PRO A 263 1.31 7.27 -12.83
C PRO A 263 -0.05 6.74 -12.35
N CYS A 264 -0.35 6.87 -11.05
CA CYS A 264 -1.65 6.47 -10.51
C CYS A 264 -2.82 7.33 -11.05
N HIS A 265 -2.54 8.50 -11.63
CA HIS A 265 -3.53 9.32 -12.33
C HIS A 265 -4.07 8.64 -13.61
N ARG A 266 -3.30 7.74 -14.25
CA ARG A 266 -3.73 6.97 -15.44
C ARG A 266 -4.74 5.85 -15.12
N VAL A 267 -5.03 5.60 -13.82
CA VAL A 267 -5.98 4.55 -13.44
C VAL A 267 -7.34 5.14 -13.16
N ILE A 268 -8.38 4.62 -13.85
CA ILE A 268 -9.77 5.10 -13.80
C ILE A 268 -10.73 3.96 -13.41
N GLN A 269 -12.01 4.26 -13.18
CA GLN A 269 -13.03 3.23 -13.01
C GLN A 269 -13.35 2.53 -14.32
N SER A 270 -13.89 1.32 -14.23
CA SER A 270 -14.37 0.57 -15.41
C SER A 270 -15.53 1.27 -16.16
N THR A 271 -16.21 2.18 -15.49
CA THR A 271 -17.26 3.03 -16.08
C THR A 271 -16.69 4.22 -16.86
N GLY A 272 -15.38 4.41 -16.89
CA GLY A 272 -14.72 5.62 -17.43
C GLY A 272 -14.68 6.80 -16.45
N ALA A 273 -15.35 6.70 -15.31
CA ALA A 273 -15.39 7.78 -14.33
C ALA A 273 -14.04 7.97 -13.63
N LEU A 274 -13.65 9.21 -13.40
CA LEU A 274 -12.52 9.55 -12.57
C LEU A 274 -12.92 9.41 -11.10
N CYS A 275 -12.12 8.67 -10.34
CA CYS A 275 -12.33 8.55 -8.90
C CYS A 275 -10.99 8.64 -8.17
N GLY A 276 -11.06 9.01 -6.91
CA GLY A 276 -9.98 8.99 -5.93
C GLY A 276 -8.58 9.32 -6.46
N TYR A 277 -8.07 10.50 -6.13
CA TYR A 277 -6.69 10.87 -6.36
C TYR A 277 -6.20 11.65 -5.14
N ALA A 278 -5.02 11.30 -4.61
CA ALA A 278 -4.48 11.94 -3.40
C ALA A 278 -4.30 13.46 -3.57
N GLY A 279 -3.98 13.91 -4.78
CA GLY A 279 -3.87 15.32 -5.13
C GLY A 279 -5.19 16.01 -5.53
N GLY A 280 -6.34 15.34 -5.45
CA GLY A 280 -7.64 15.87 -5.90
C GLY A 280 -7.96 15.56 -7.37
N LEU A 281 -9.25 15.51 -7.70
CA LEU A 281 -9.71 15.13 -9.05
C LEU A 281 -9.30 16.13 -10.13
N ASP A 282 -9.20 17.41 -9.81
CA ASP A 282 -8.82 18.44 -10.79
C ASP A 282 -7.38 18.28 -11.25
N ARG A 283 -6.46 17.95 -10.32
CA ARG A 283 -5.07 17.61 -10.69
C ARG A 283 -5.00 16.31 -11.50
N LYS A 284 -5.84 15.33 -11.20
CA LYS A 284 -5.92 14.11 -12.01
C LYS A 284 -6.37 14.41 -13.44
N ARG A 285 -7.38 15.27 -13.62
CA ARG A 285 -7.85 15.73 -14.93
C ARG A 285 -6.74 16.49 -15.70
N ALA A 286 -6.06 17.42 -15.00
CA ALA A 286 -4.96 18.19 -15.58
C ALA A 286 -3.81 17.29 -16.05
N LEU A 287 -3.41 16.29 -15.24
CA LEU A 287 -2.38 15.33 -15.61
C LEU A 287 -2.76 14.50 -16.84
N LEU A 288 -4.00 14.00 -16.89
CA LEU A 288 -4.49 13.25 -18.04
C LEU A 288 -4.57 14.11 -19.30
N ALA A 289 -4.99 15.38 -19.17
CA ALA A 289 -5.01 16.32 -20.27
C ALA A 289 -3.61 16.66 -20.81
N LEU A 290 -2.63 16.82 -19.92
CA LEU A 290 -1.23 17.05 -20.30
C LEU A 290 -0.60 15.85 -21.02
N GLU A 291 -1.11 14.64 -20.78
CA GLU A 291 -0.63 13.41 -21.40
C GLU A 291 -1.45 13.00 -22.64
N ALA A 292 -2.59 13.65 -22.89
CA ALA A 292 -3.38 13.36 -24.07
C ALA A 292 -2.54 13.62 -25.32
N PRO A 293 -2.60 12.75 -26.33
CA PRO A 293 -1.94 13.02 -27.60
C PRO A 293 -2.51 14.32 -28.17
N ASP A 294 -1.63 15.17 -28.71
CA ASP A 294 -2.09 16.34 -29.46
C ASP A 294 -3.01 15.84 -30.57
N THR A 295 -4.31 16.03 -30.42
CA THR A 295 -5.24 15.87 -31.53
C THR A 295 -4.94 17.06 -32.46
N ALA A 296 -3.97 16.88 -33.38
CA ALA A 296 -3.84 17.78 -34.51
C ALA A 296 -5.16 17.71 -35.28
N ASP A 297 -5.84 18.85 -35.35
CA ASP A 297 -6.96 19.08 -36.25
C ASP A 297 -6.58 18.80 -37.70
#